data_8458ef6255c71bd08a59b3c42a446153
#
_entry.id   8458ef6255c71bd08a59b3c42a446153
#
_cell.length_a   1.000
_cell.length_b   1.000
_cell.length_c   1.000
_cell.angle_alpha   90.00
_cell.angle_beta   90.00
_cell.angle_gamma   90.00
#
_symmetry.space_group_name_H-M   'P 1'
#
loop_
_entity.id
_entity.type
_entity.pdbx_description
1 polymer ?
#
loop_
_entity_poly.entity_id
_entity_poly.type
_entity_poly.pdbx_seq_one_letter_code
_entity_poly.pdbx_strand_id
1 'polypeptide(L)'
;MCGRFAIAASPGDLIEEFAITVGYNGPALPADWNVAPTRPIYIIKDNEAKQRELDLVSWGLIAPWAKDRSAAVKSQSQAINARTESVHEKPTFRNAFRSRRCLIPATGYYEWATEVGPFDPKQPFYIHSKSGKPLLLAGIYDRWVDSNGEIFESAAIITREAEGSLAKIHHRMPTFLPADRWDAWLDPEQKDVATLQGLLDFLEPTQSLIADPVSTRVNYVRNNGPELITPIEIQEQQTLF
;
A
#
# COMPACT_ATOMS: atom_id res chain seq x y z
N MET A 1 -9.04 -3.79 -5.98
CA MET A 1 -8.48 -2.95 -4.88
C MET A 1 -7.27 -3.68 -4.33
N CYS A 2 -6.13 -2.98 -4.21
CA CYS A 2 -4.91 -3.57 -3.66
C CYS A 2 -5.17 -4.18 -2.27
N GLY A 3 -5.39 -5.47 -2.22
CA GLY A 3 -5.72 -6.23 -1.00
C GLY A 3 -4.63 -7.21 -0.60
N ARG A 4 -3.52 -7.24 -1.33
CA ARG A 4 -2.39 -8.10 -1.06
C ARG A 4 -1.11 -7.51 -1.66
N PHE A 5 0.00 -7.56 -0.94
CA PHE A 5 1.31 -7.16 -1.47
C PHE A 5 2.44 -8.04 -0.90
N ALA A 6 3.64 -7.86 -1.40
CA ALA A 6 4.84 -8.53 -0.90
C ALA A 6 5.82 -7.50 -0.34
N ILE A 7 6.50 -7.83 0.73
CA ILE A 7 7.65 -7.11 1.26
C ILE A 7 8.74 -8.10 1.66
N ALA A 8 9.78 -8.17 0.86
CA ALA A 8 10.92 -9.06 1.09
C ALA A 8 12.19 -8.30 1.51
N ALA A 9 12.19 -6.97 1.42
CA ALA A 9 13.30 -6.11 1.82
C ALA A 9 13.43 -6.07 3.35
N SER A 10 14.67 -6.16 3.83
CA SER A 10 14.97 -5.96 5.25
C SER A 10 14.87 -4.48 5.65
N PRO A 11 14.77 -4.15 6.97
CA PRO A 11 14.87 -2.76 7.41
C PRO A 11 16.13 -2.05 6.91
N GLY A 12 17.27 -2.74 6.86
CA GLY A 12 18.53 -2.20 6.36
C GLY A 12 18.45 -1.80 4.88
N ASP A 13 17.88 -2.67 4.05
CA ASP A 13 17.67 -2.40 2.62
C ASP A 13 16.75 -1.19 2.42
N LEU A 14 15.67 -1.08 3.22
CA LEU A 14 14.73 0.04 3.15
C LEU A 14 15.38 1.36 3.59
N ILE A 15 16.22 1.32 4.64
CA ILE A 15 16.94 2.51 5.13
C ILE A 15 17.88 3.04 4.06
N GLU A 16 18.64 2.16 3.41
CA GLU A 16 19.57 2.53 2.34
C GLU A 16 18.82 3.04 1.09
N GLU A 17 17.85 2.28 0.59
CA GLU A 17 17.15 2.60 -0.66
C GLU A 17 16.36 3.90 -0.59
N PHE A 18 15.75 4.20 0.58
CA PHE A 18 14.84 5.35 0.74
C PHE A 18 15.43 6.50 1.56
N ALA A 19 16.74 6.52 1.77
CA ALA A 19 17.45 7.59 2.48
C ALA A 19 16.81 7.89 3.85
N ILE A 20 16.48 6.86 4.60
CA ILE A 20 15.93 7.00 5.95
C ILE A 20 17.04 7.45 6.89
N THR A 21 16.82 8.56 7.60
CA THR A 21 17.87 9.21 8.40
C THR A 21 17.88 8.80 9.86
N VAL A 22 16.77 8.23 10.34
CA VAL A 22 16.66 7.71 11.71
C VAL A 22 16.80 6.21 11.69
N GLY A 23 17.72 5.66 12.48
CA GLY A 23 17.92 4.20 12.57
C GLY A 23 16.67 3.49 13.09
N TYR A 24 16.37 2.32 12.52
CA TYR A 24 15.27 1.48 12.96
C TYR A 24 15.72 0.53 14.07
N ASN A 25 15.08 0.60 15.23
CA ASN A 25 15.36 -0.25 16.39
C ASN A 25 14.23 -1.23 16.73
N GLY A 26 13.19 -1.27 15.90
CA GLY A 26 12.07 -2.19 16.08
C GLY A 26 12.37 -3.62 15.61
N PRO A 27 11.42 -4.55 15.80
CA PRO A 27 11.57 -5.92 15.35
C PRO A 27 11.59 -6.00 13.81
N ALA A 28 12.56 -6.72 13.25
CA ALA A 28 12.57 -7.00 11.82
C ALA A 28 11.46 -8.00 11.48
N LEU A 29 10.60 -7.64 10.52
CA LEU A 29 9.66 -8.58 9.96
C LEU A 29 10.39 -9.59 9.06
N PRO A 30 10.03 -10.87 9.10
CA PRO A 30 10.49 -11.81 8.10
C PRO A 30 9.94 -11.41 6.72
N ALA A 31 10.64 -11.81 5.65
CA ALA A 31 10.12 -11.62 4.30
C ALA A 31 8.71 -12.21 4.19
N ASP A 32 7.77 -11.39 3.73
CA ASP A 32 6.38 -11.80 3.52
C ASP A 32 5.99 -11.54 2.06
N TRP A 33 5.82 -12.62 1.33
CA TRP A 33 5.44 -12.61 -0.08
C TRP A 33 3.93 -12.56 -0.29
N ASN A 34 3.15 -12.48 0.81
CA ASN A 34 1.70 -12.56 0.77
C ASN A 34 1.03 -11.79 1.91
N VAL A 35 1.47 -10.54 2.13
CA VAL A 35 0.97 -9.67 3.18
C VAL A 35 -0.53 -9.45 3.01
N ALA A 36 -1.30 -9.85 4.00
CA ALA A 36 -2.76 -9.71 4.05
C ALA A 36 -3.17 -8.55 4.98
N PRO A 37 -4.39 -8.02 4.85
CA PRO A 37 -4.93 -7.03 5.78
C PRO A 37 -4.77 -7.42 7.24
N THR A 38 -4.61 -6.43 8.11
CA THR A 38 -4.37 -6.52 9.55
C THR A 38 -2.98 -7.03 9.97
N ARG A 39 -2.14 -7.41 9.03
CA ARG A 39 -0.76 -7.79 9.31
C ARG A 39 0.11 -6.56 9.60
N PRO A 40 1.20 -6.72 10.38
CA PRO A 40 2.20 -5.67 10.55
C PRO A 40 2.90 -5.38 9.22
N ILE A 41 3.12 -4.10 8.94
CA ILE A 41 3.79 -3.58 7.74
C ILE A 41 4.72 -2.44 8.12
N TYR A 42 5.76 -2.23 7.32
CA TYR A 42 6.59 -1.03 7.42
C TYR A 42 5.91 0.18 6.78
N ILE A 43 6.07 1.33 7.42
CA ILE A 43 5.79 2.63 6.83
C ILE A 43 7.02 3.53 6.97
N ILE A 44 7.16 4.46 6.04
CA ILE A 44 8.14 5.54 6.09
C ILE A 44 7.36 6.83 6.34
N LYS A 45 7.74 7.57 7.38
CA LYS A 45 7.11 8.84 7.76
C LYS A 45 8.17 9.83 8.21
N ASP A 46 7.84 11.10 8.31
CA ASP A 46 8.67 12.08 8.98
C ASP A 46 8.26 12.20 10.45
N ASN A 47 9.24 12.29 11.34
CA ASN A 47 9.04 12.60 12.75
C ASN A 47 8.86 14.12 12.96
N GLU A 48 8.66 14.55 14.21
CA GLU A 48 8.51 15.96 14.57
C GLU A 48 9.73 16.84 14.21
N ALA A 49 10.91 16.24 14.12
CA ALA A 49 12.14 16.91 13.69
C ALA A 49 12.32 16.90 12.15
N LYS A 50 11.29 16.50 11.39
CA LYS A 50 11.31 16.33 9.93
C LYS A 50 12.42 15.39 9.45
N GLN A 51 12.72 14.39 10.26
CA GLN A 51 13.66 13.33 9.91
C GLN A 51 12.86 12.12 9.46
N ARG A 52 13.25 11.56 8.32
CA ARG A 52 12.61 10.36 7.78
C ARG A 52 12.93 9.15 8.64
N GLU A 53 11.92 8.46 9.09
CA GLU A 53 12.00 7.26 9.93
C GLU A 53 11.20 6.09 9.37
N LEU A 54 11.67 4.88 9.68
CA LEU A 54 10.94 3.62 9.44
C LEU A 54 10.15 3.27 10.69
N ASP A 55 8.90 2.89 10.52
CA ASP A 55 8.05 2.47 11.63
C ASP A 55 7.24 1.23 11.27
N LEU A 56 6.69 0.57 12.28
CA LEU A 56 5.91 -0.65 12.15
C LEU A 56 4.48 -0.42 12.62
N VAL A 57 3.53 -0.62 11.73
CA VAL A 57 2.09 -0.42 11.99
C VAL A 57 1.28 -1.59 11.46
N SER A 58 0.00 -1.70 11.80
CA SER A 58 -0.88 -2.70 11.21
C SER A 58 -1.57 -2.18 9.94
N TRP A 59 -1.75 -3.03 8.93
CA TRP A 59 -2.40 -2.65 7.69
C TRP A 59 -3.93 -2.65 7.80
N GLY A 60 -4.54 -1.53 7.49
CA GLY A 60 -5.95 -1.22 7.62
C GLY A 60 -6.17 -0.18 8.71
N LEU A 61 -6.67 1.00 8.35
CA LEU A 61 -6.81 2.13 9.27
C LEU A 61 -7.88 1.84 10.31
N ILE A 62 -7.55 1.97 11.59
CA ILE A 62 -8.53 1.90 12.66
C ILE A 62 -9.35 3.19 12.66
N ALA A 63 -10.67 3.06 12.62
CA ALA A 63 -11.54 4.22 12.69
C ALA A 63 -11.39 4.95 14.04
N PRO A 64 -11.22 6.29 14.06
CA PRO A 64 -10.98 7.03 15.32
C PRO A 64 -12.11 6.92 16.34
N TRP A 65 -13.30 6.52 15.92
CA TRP A 65 -14.46 6.32 16.81
C TRP A 65 -14.67 4.86 17.22
N ALA A 66 -13.73 3.95 16.94
CA ALA A 66 -13.82 2.57 17.40
C ALA A 66 -13.88 2.55 18.94
N LYS A 67 -14.93 1.92 19.48
CA LYS A 67 -15.20 1.94 20.93
C LYS A 67 -14.40 0.93 21.71
N ASP A 68 -13.97 -0.15 21.05
CA ASP A 68 -13.24 -1.26 21.62
C ASP A 68 -12.38 -1.97 20.58
N ARG A 69 -11.58 -2.92 21.01
CA ARG A 69 -10.69 -3.70 20.12
C ARG A 69 -11.44 -4.48 19.03
N SER A 70 -12.62 -5.00 19.31
CA SER A 70 -13.43 -5.72 18.33
C SER A 70 -13.87 -4.78 17.19
N ALA A 71 -14.38 -3.60 17.57
CA ALA A 71 -14.74 -2.56 16.61
C ALA A 71 -13.52 -2.04 15.83
N ALA A 72 -12.35 -1.91 16.49
CA ALA A 72 -11.10 -1.52 15.86
C ALA A 72 -10.68 -2.52 14.78
N VAL A 73 -10.60 -3.82 15.10
CA VAL A 73 -10.25 -4.88 14.14
C VAL A 73 -11.23 -4.95 12.97
N LYS A 74 -12.54 -4.80 13.25
CA LYS A 74 -13.55 -4.76 12.20
C LYS A 74 -13.37 -3.56 11.27
N SER A 75 -13.09 -2.37 11.81
CA SER A 75 -12.85 -1.18 11.00
C SER A 75 -11.58 -1.33 10.14
N GLN A 76 -10.53 -1.91 10.69
CA GLN A 76 -9.27 -2.19 10.00
C GLN A 76 -9.50 -3.00 8.71
N SER A 77 -10.23 -4.11 8.80
CA SER A 77 -10.48 -4.98 7.65
C SER A 77 -11.25 -4.28 6.51
N GLN A 78 -11.97 -3.20 6.84
CA GLN A 78 -12.76 -2.41 5.87
C GLN A 78 -12.04 -1.18 5.34
N ALA A 79 -10.94 -0.77 5.97
CA ALA A 79 -10.23 0.48 5.68
C ALA A 79 -8.76 0.24 5.27
N ILE A 80 -8.50 -0.84 4.53
CA ILE A 80 -7.16 -1.16 4.01
C ILE A 80 -6.72 -0.20 2.89
N ASN A 81 -7.70 0.41 2.20
CA ASN A 81 -7.47 1.37 1.12
C ASN A 81 -8.32 2.62 1.29
N ALA A 82 -7.73 3.77 0.96
CA ALA A 82 -8.39 5.05 0.81
C ALA A 82 -8.34 5.49 -0.66
N ARG A 83 -9.46 5.95 -1.22
CA ARG A 83 -9.49 6.42 -2.62
C ARG A 83 -9.04 7.87 -2.71
N THR A 84 -8.16 8.21 -3.66
CA THR A 84 -7.71 9.59 -3.91
C THR A 84 -8.89 10.57 -4.00
N GLU A 85 -9.96 10.15 -4.67
CA GLU A 85 -11.13 10.99 -4.97
C GLU A 85 -11.91 11.41 -3.71
N SER A 86 -11.82 10.64 -2.62
CA SER A 86 -12.65 10.86 -1.42
C SER A 86 -11.89 10.78 -0.09
N VAL A 87 -10.57 10.60 -0.11
CA VAL A 87 -9.76 10.46 1.10
C VAL A 87 -9.85 11.68 2.00
N HIS A 88 -9.93 12.88 1.42
CA HIS A 88 -10.00 14.15 2.12
C HIS A 88 -11.37 14.46 2.75
N GLU A 89 -12.43 13.74 2.35
CA GLU A 89 -13.81 13.94 2.81
C GLU A 89 -14.24 12.90 3.83
N LYS A 90 -13.88 11.62 3.59
CA LYS A 90 -14.36 10.51 4.42
C LYS A 90 -13.91 10.61 5.87
N PRO A 91 -14.83 10.53 6.85
CA PRO A 91 -14.50 10.66 8.26
C PRO A 91 -13.36 9.74 8.72
N THR A 92 -13.27 8.52 8.20
CA THR A 92 -12.22 7.55 8.53
C THR A 92 -10.83 8.04 8.14
N PHE A 93 -10.68 8.79 7.05
CA PHE A 93 -9.39 9.08 6.42
C PHE A 93 -8.99 10.55 6.48
N ARG A 94 -9.96 11.48 6.49
CA ARG A 94 -9.71 12.92 6.28
C ARG A 94 -8.70 13.54 7.24
N ASN A 95 -8.68 13.11 8.51
CA ASN A 95 -7.76 13.65 9.52
C ASN A 95 -6.34 13.11 9.31
N ALA A 96 -6.21 11.82 9.05
CA ALA A 96 -4.94 11.19 8.70
C ALA A 96 -4.37 11.79 7.40
N PHE A 97 -5.21 11.98 6.38
CA PHE A 97 -4.80 12.59 5.12
C PHE A 97 -4.19 13.99 5.29
N ARG A 98 -4.73 14.80 6.21
CA ARG A 98 -4.23 16.17 6.46
C ARG A 98 -2.94 16.24 7.25
N SER A 99 -2.62 15.25 8.09
CA SER A 99 -1.53 15.40 9.05
C SER A 99 -0.66 14.17 9.29
N ARG A 100 -1.09 13.00 8.86
CA ARG A 100 -0.40 11.73 9.12
C ARG A 100 -0.30 10.90 7.83
N ARG A 101 0.60 11.35 6.97
CA ARG A 101 0.89 10.70 5.70
C ARG A 101 2.16 9.88 5.82
N CYS A 102 2.23 8.82 5.04
CA CYS A 102 3.37 7.93 5.01
C CYS A 102 3.58 7.38 3.58
N LEU A 103 4.69 6.70 3.41
CA LEU A 103 4.96 5.86 2.25
C LEU A 103 5.00 4.41 2.74
N ILE A 104 4.42 3.51 1.98
CA ILE A 104 4.36 2.08 2.30
C ILE A 104 5.25 1.35 1.29
N PRO A 105 6.40 0.80 1.73
CA PRO A 105 7.29 0.06 0.84
C PRO A 105 6.69 -1.31 0.52
N ALA A 106 6.79 -1.71 -0.76
CA ALA A 106 6.38 -3.00 -1.25
C ALA A 106 7.35 -3.51 -2.32
N THR A 107 7.73 -4.78 -2.27
CA THR A 107 8.49 -5.41 -3.37
C THR A 107 7.63 -5.49 -4.63
N GLY A 108 6.33 -5.62 -4.46
CA GLY A 108 5.30 -5.60 -5.48
C GLY A 108 3.95 -5.87 -4.84
N TYR A 109 2.88 -5.80 -5.62
CA TYR A 109 1.52 -6.03 -5.13
C TYR A 109 0.75 -6.98 -6.06
N TYR A 110 -0.34 -7.54 -5.54
CA TYR A 110 -1.20 -8.43 -6.31
C TYR A 110 -2.53 -7.77 -6.64
N GLU A 111 -2.99 -8.03 -7.84
CA GLU A 111 -4.36 -7.75 -8.27
C GLU A 111 -4.93 -8.95 -9.02
N TRP A 112 -6.23 -9.07 -8.99
CA TRP A 112 -6.95 -10.17 -9.63
C TRP A 112 -7.73 -9.63 -10.82
N ALA A 113 -7.59 -10.31 -11.96
CA ALA A 113 -8.33 -9.94 -13.16
C ALA A 113 -9.82 -9.90 -12.89
N THR A 114 -10.49 -8.89 -13.44
CA THR A 114 -11.95 -8.73 -13.39
C THR A 114 -12.59 -9.35 -14.63
N GLU A 115 -13.92 -9.46 -14.63
CA GLU A 115 -14.69 -9.99 -15.76
C GLU A 115 -14.65 -9.09 -17.01
N VAL A 116 -14.14 -7.86 -16.88
CA VAL A 116 -14.12 -6.86 -17.96
C VAL A 116 -12.84 -6.93 -18.81
N GLY A 117 -11.80 -7.60 -18.33
CA GLY A 117 -10.51 -7.68 -18.99
C GLY A 117 -10.37 -8.89 -19.94
N PRO A 118 -9.24 -8.98 -20.66
CA PRO A 118 -8.98 -10.09 -21.59
C PRO A 118 -8.48 -11.37 -20.88
N PHE A 119 -8.42 -11.38 -19.57
CA PHE A 119 -7.89 -12.48 -18.77
C PHE A 119 -9.01 -13.26 -18.09
N ASP A 120 -8.74 -14.50 -17.73
CA ASP A 120 -9.68 -15.29 -16.94
C ASP A 120 -10.01 -14.55 -15.62
N PRO A 121 -11.32 -14.44 -15.27
CA PRO A 121 -11.71 -13.78 -14.03
C PRO A 121 -11.03 -14.41 -12.81
N LYS A 122 -10.50 -13.55 -11.91
CA LYS A 122 -9.77 -13.96 -10.71
C LYS A 122 -8.37 -14.53 -10.95
N GLN A 123 -7.84 -14.49 -12.19
CA GLN A 123 -6.42 -14.75 -12.43
C GLN A 123 -5.59 -13.71 -11.64
N PRO A 124 -4.71 -14.11 -10.70
CA PRO A 124 -3.86 -13.19 -9.98
C PRO A 124 -2.67 -12.76 -10.84
N PHE A 125 -2.31 -11.48 -10.70
CA PHE A 125 -1.13 -10.87 -11.28
C PHE A 125 -0.28 -10.29 -10.17
N TYR A 126 1.03 -10.46 -10.27
CA TYR A 126 2.02 -9.77 -9.46
C TYR A 126 2.55 -8.57 -10.21
N ILE A 127 2.36 -7.38 -9.64
CA ILE A 127 2.76 -6.11 -10.25
C ILE A 127 3.95 -5.55 -9.48
N HIS A 128 5.04 -5.30 -10.20
CA HIS A 128 6.30 -4.87 -9.61
C HIS A 128 7.08 -3.94 -10.54
N SER A 129 8.15 -3.31 -10.04
CA SER A 129 9.02 -2.46 -10.83
C SER A 129 9.89 -3.28 -11.79
N LYS A 130 10.06 -2.79 -13.03
CA LYS A 130 11.03 -3.32 -14.00
C LYS A 130 12.46 -3.25 -13.51
N SER A 131 12.77 -2.29 -12.65
CA SER A 131 14.12 -2.13 -12.09
C SER A 131 14.43 -3.14 -10.99
N GLY A 132 13.43 -3.88 -10.49
CA GLY A 132 13.55 -4.76 -9.32
C GLY A 132 13.59 -4.01 -7.98
N LYS A 133 13.59 -2.68 -7.97
CA LYS A 133 13.54 -1.87 -6.75
C LYS A 133 12.16 -1.91 -6.12
N PRO A 134 12.06 -1.82 -4.78
CA PRO A 134 10.78 -1.72 -4.11
C PRO A 134 9.97 -0.50 -4.58
N LEU A 135 8.66 -0.66 -4.61
CA LEU A 135 7.71 0.40 -4.88
C LEU A 135 7.41 1.16 -3.58
N LEU A 136 7.18 2.48 -3.67
CA LEU A 136 6.63 3.27 -2.57
C LEU A 136 5.19 3.67 -2.88
N LEU A 137 4.29 3.12 -2.10
CA LEU A 137 2.86 3.40 -2.19
C LEU A 137 2.51 4.57 -1.29
N ALA A 138 1.77 5.55 -1.80
CA ALA A 138 1.22 6.62 -0.97
C ALA A 138 0.30 6.02 0.10
N GLY A 139 0.48 6.43 1.34
CA GLY A 139 -0.28 5.94 2.47
C GLY A 139 -0.66 7.05 3.45
N ILE A 140 -1.60 6.71 4.30
CA ILE A 140 -1.98 7.49 5.47
C ILE A 140 -1.96 6.58 6.69
N TYR A 141 -1.61 7.11 7.86
CA TYR A 141 -1.62 6.35 9.12
C TYR A 141 -2.36 7.10 10.20
N ASP A 142 -2.80 6.40 11.24
CA ASP A 142 -3.42 7.01 12.40
C ASP A 142 -3.13 6.21 13.66
N ARG A 143 -3.34 6.86 14.80
CA ARG A 143 -3.18 6.32 16.15
C ARG A 143 -4.54 6.20 16.80
N TRP A 144 -4.85 5.03 17.26
CA TRP A 144 -6.03 4.76 18.06
C TRP A 144 -5.60 4.33 19.47
N VAL A 145 -6.29 4.84 20.48
CA VAL A 145 -6.01 4.52 21.90
C VAL A 145 -7.19 3.74 22.44
N ASP A 146 -6.92 2.58 23.01
CA ASP A 146 -7.96 1.76 23.62
C ASP A 146 -8.35 2.27 25.02
N SER A 147 -9.34 1.62 25.65
CA SER A 147 -9.82 1.96 26.99
C SER A 147 -8.78 1.80 28.10
N ASN A 148 -7.70 1.09 27.85
CA ASN A 148 -6.59 0.88 28.80
C ASN A 148 -5.45 1.87 28.58
N GLY A 149 -5.56 2.77 27.57
CA GLY A 149 -4.49 3.70 27.21
C GLY A 149 -3.44 3.08 26.27
N GLU A 150 -3.64 1.87 25.77
CA GLU A 150 -2.72 1.23 24.83
C GLU A 150 -2.90 1.86 23.42
N ILE A 151 -1.76 2.18 22.79
CA ILE A 151 -1.73 2.86 21.49
C ILE A 151 -1.56 1.82 20.39
N PHE A 152 -2.40 1.92 19.36
CA PHE A 152 -2.34 1.12 18.14
C PHE A 152 -2.17 2.03 16.94
N GLU A 153 -1.09 1.84 16.19
CA GLU A 153 -0.88 2.54 14.93
C GLU A 153 -1.28 1.65 13.75
N SER A 154 -1.92 2.27 12.79
CA SER A 154 -2.45 1.58 11.62
C SER A 154 -2.39 2.45 10.38
N ALA A 155 -2.25 1.84 9.19
CA ALA A 155 -2.13 2.56 7.93
C ALA A 155 -3.05 2.02 6.84
N ALA A 156 -3.40 2.89 5.90
CA ALA A 156 -4.14 2.53 4.69
C ALA A 156 -3.37 2.98 3.45
N ILE A 157 -3.43 2.16 2.39
CA ILE A 157 -2.86 2.50 1.08
C ILE A 157 -3.80 3.46 0.36
N ILE A 158 -3.27 4.51 -0.25
CA ILE A 158 -4.05 5.36 -1.15
C ILE A 158 -4.10 4.71 -2.53
N THR A 159 -5.30 4.62 -3.08
CA THR A 159 -5.55 4.01 -4.39
C THR A 159 -6.23 5.00 -5.33
N ARG A 160 -5.95 4.86 -6.61
CA ARG A 160 -6.51 5.64 -7.71
C ARG A 160 -7.12 4.73 -8.78
N GLU A 161 -7.74 5.32 -9.78
CA GLU A 161 -8.15 4.61 -10.98
C GLU A 161 -6.93 4.03 -11.70
N ALA A 162 -7.05 2.80 -12.18
CA ALA A 162 -5.96 2.13 -12.87
C ALA A 162 -5.82 2.64 -14.32
N GLU A 163 -4.59 2.66 -14.81
CA GLU A 163 -4.24 3.21 -16.14
C GLU A 163 -3.45 2.20 -16.98
N GLY A 164 -3.43 2.46 -18.28
CA GLY A 164 -2.63 1.69 -19.22
C GLY A 164 -2.95 0.20 -19.22
N SER A 165 -1.91 -0.63 -19.21
CA SER A 165 -2.05 -2.09 -19.19
C SER A 165 -2.69 -2.62 -17.88
N LEU A 166 -2.51 -1.91 -16.76
CA LEU A 166 -3.05 -2.32 -15.46
C LEU A 166 -4.58 -2.20 -15.42
N ALA A 167 -5.17 -1.26 -16.16
CA ALA A 167 -6.62 -1.11 -16.28
C ALA A 167 -7.29 -2.35 -16.92
N LYS A 168 -6.53 -3.14 -17.69
CA LYS A 168 -7.01 -4.41 -18.27
C LYS A 168 -7.11 -5.53 -17.22
N ILE A 169 -6.41 -5.41 -16.10
CA ILE A 169 -6.43 -6.37 -15.01
C ILE A 169 -7.52 -5.98 -14.00
N HIS A 170 -7.43 -4.75 -13.48
CA HIS A 170 -8.35 -4.25 -12.46
C HIS A 170 -8.55 -2.75 -12.62
N HIS A 171 -9.72 -2.22 -12.23
CA HIS A 171 -10.07 -0.80 -12.35
C HIS A 171 -9.39 0.11 -11.31
N ARG A 172 -8.67 -0.44 -10.32
CA ARG A 172 -7.94 0.33 -9.27
C ARG A 172 -6.50 -0.11 -9.20
N MET A 173 -5.62 0.83 -8.83
CA MET A 173 -4.21 0.59 -8.53
C MET A 173 -3.77 1.43 -7.33
N PRO A 174 -2.69 1.06 -6.61
CA PRO A 174 -2.06 1.96 -5.64
C PRO A 174 -1.59 3.26 -6.28
N THR A 175 -1.58 4.34 -5.52
CA THR A 175 -0.93 5.57 -5.92
C THR A 175 0.55 5.49 -5.56
N PHE A 176 1.42 5.62 -6.54
CA PHE A 176 2.86 5.72 -6.34
C PHE A 176 3.25 7.19 -6.22
N LEU A 177 4.32 7.48 -5.48
CA LEU A 177 4.87 8.82 -5.40
C LEU A 177 6.32 8.82 -5.86
N PRO A 178 6.67 9.67 -6.84
CA PRO A 178 8.04 9.87 -7.27
C PRO A 178 8.86 10.54 -6.17
N ALA A 179 10.17 10.33 -6.20
CA ALA A 179 11.07 10.75 -5.13
C ALA A 179 11.05 12.27 -4.84
N ASP A 180 10.82 13.08 -5.87
CA ASP A 180 10.74 14.54 -5.77
C ASP A 180 9.48 15.04 -5.03
N ARG A 181 8.53 14.17 -4.73
CA ARG A 181 7.31 14.49 -3.99
C ARG A 181 7.29 13.97 -2.55
N TRP A 182 8.26 13.14 -2.16
CA TRP A 182 8.25 12.49 -0.84
C TRP A 182 8.30 13.50 0.30
N ASP A 183 9.21 14.49 0.25
CA ASP A 183 9.35 15.48 1.32
C ASP A 183 8.07 16.31 1.49
N ALA A 184 7.47 16.75 0.40
CA ALA A 184 6.21 17.50 0.43
C ALA A 184 5.03 16.63 0.93
N TRP A 185 5.01 15.34 0.58
CA TRP A 185 3.99 14.40 1.04
C TRP A 185 4.11 14.09 2.53
N LEU A 186 5.32 13.89 3.02
CA LEU A 186 5.58 13.51 4.40
C LEU A 186 5.55 14.70 5.38
N ASP A 187 5.69 15.95 4.90
CA ASP A 187 5.69 17.16 5.77
C ASP A 187 4.38 17.29 6.55
N PRO A 188 4.36 17.06 7.88
CA PRO A 188 3.14 17.11 8.69
C PRO A 188 2.52 18.52 8.77
N GLU A 189 3.29 19.58 8.45
CA GLU A 189 2.81 20.97 8.43
C GLU A 189 2.06 21.31 7.13
N GLN A 190 2.24 20.53 6.06
CA GLN A 190 1.43 20.68 4.85
C GLN A 190 0.03 20.11 5.10
N LYS A 191 -0.97 21.00 5.26
CA LYS A 191 -2.36 20.64 5.61
C LYS A 191 -3.38 21.07 4.54
N ASP A 192 -2.91 21.80 3.53
CA ASP A 192 -3.78 22.23 2.43
C ASP A 192 -4.19 21.05 1.55
N VAL A 193 -5.50 20.81 1.50
CA VAL A 193 -6.07 19.65 0.81
C VAL A 193 -5.80 19.70 -0.69
N ALA A 194 -5.88 20.89 -1.30
CA ALA A 194 -5.67 21.02 -2.74
C ALA A 194 -4.22 20.70 -3.13
N THR A 195 -3.25 21.19 -2.35
CA THR A 195 -1.83 20.86 -2.52
C THR A 195 -1.60 19.36 -2.35
N LEU A 196 -2.15 18.76 -1.28
CA LEU A 196 -1.98 17.32 -1.02
C LEU A 196 -2.59 16.45 -2.13
N GLN A 197 -3.75 16.83 -2.65
CA GLN A 197 -4.35 16.14 -3.80
C GLN A 197 -3.48 16.31 -5.05
N GLY A 198 -2.93 17.49 -5.31
CA GLY A 198 -2.01 17.74 -6.42
C GLY A 198 -0.74 16.89 -6.36
N LEU A 199 -0.26 16.52 -5.17
CA LEU A 199 0.85 15.56 -5.03
C LEU A 199 0.48 14.15 -5.49
N LEU A 200 -0.80 13.77 -5.33
CA LEU A 200 -1.31 12.46 -5.77
C LEU A 200 -1.67 12.42 -7.27
N ASP A 201 -1.84 13.57 -7.91
CA ASP A 201 -2.10 13.70 -9.35
C ASP A 201 -0.82 13.48 -10.16
N PHE A 202 -0.23 12.31 -9.98
CA PHE A 202 0.92 11.87 -10.73
C PHE A 202 0.57 10.59 -11.49
N LEU A 203 0.78 10.64 -12.79
CA LEU A 203 0.71 9.47 -13.64
C LEU A 203 2.07 8.77 -13.60
N GLU A 204 2.20 7.76 -12.73
CA GLU A 204 3.36 6.87 -12.84
C GLU A 204 3.38 6.32 -14.27
N PRO A 205 4.51 6.40 -14.98
CA PRO A 205 4.62 5.71 -16.26
C PRO A 205 4.38 4.22 -16.01
N THR A 206 3.19 3.72 -16.33
CA THR A 206 2.88 2.28 -16.24
C THR A 206 3.86 1.42 -17.03
N GLN A 207 4.64 2.07 -17.92
CA GLN A 207 5.77 1.48 -18.62
C GLN A 207 6.94 1.06 -17.70
N SER A 208 7.04 1.61 -16.49
CA SER A 208 8.03 1.20 -15.47
C SER A 208 7.62 -0.04 -14.67
N LEU A 209 6.38 -0.49 -14.82
CA LEU A 209 5.82 -1.64 -14.12
C LEU A 209 5.71 -2.86 -15.05
N ILE A 210 5.83 -4.03 -14.43
CA ILE A 210 5.54 -5.33 -15.05
C ILE A 210 4.36 -5.93 -14.27
N ALA A 211 3.46 -6.59 -14.98
CA ALA A 211 2.37 -7.36 -14.41
C ALA A 211 2.49 -8.80 -14.90
N ASP A 212 3.00 -9.67 -14.05
CA ASP A 212 3.19 -11.07 -14.35
C ASP A 212 2.01 -11.89 -13.82
N PRO A 213 1.39 -12.74 -14.64
CA PRO A 213 0.41 -13.69 -14.14
C PRO A 213 1.10 -14.70 -13.22
N VAL A 214 0.48 -14.95 -12.07
CA VAL A 214 1.04 -15.86 -11.06
C VAL A 214 0.05 -16.95 -10.64
N SER A 215 0.56 -17.94 -9.93
CA SER A 215 -0.26 -19.06 -9.46
C SER A 215 -1.36 -18.61 -8.48
N THR A 216 -2.53 -19.23 -8.58
CA THR A 216 -3.65 -19.07 -7.62
C THR A 216 -3.31 -19.47 -6.18
N ARG A 217 -2.13 -20.06 -5.94
CA ARG A 217 -1.62 -20.33 -4.58
C ARG A 217 -1.58 -19.07 -3.70
N VAL A 218 -1.40 -17.88 -4.29
CA VAL A 218 -1.45 -16.58 -3.59
C VAL A 218 -2.82 -16.28 -2.95
N ASN A 219 -3.89 -16.89 -3.42
CA ASN A 219 -5.24 -16.72 -2.85
C ASN A 219 -5.32 -17.15 -1.38
N TYR A 220 -4.49 -18.10 -0.98
CA TYR A 220 -4.46 -18.62 0.39
C TYR A 220 -3.44 -17.86 1.22
N VAL A 221 -3.89 -17.07 2.19
CA VAL A 221 -3.06 -16.22 3.08
C VAL A 221 -1.98 -17.01 3.84
N ARG A 222 -2.20 -18.29 4.07
CA ARG A 222 -1.23 -19.18 4.74
C ARG A 222 0.00 -19.50 3.89
N ASN A 223 -0.11 -19.35 2.57
CA ASN A 223 1.03 -19.57 1.68
C ASN A 223 1.93 -18.34 1.72
N ASN A 224 3.21 -18.56 1.94
CA ASN A 224 4.24 -17.54 1.94
C ASN A 224 5.53 -18.13 1.36
N GLY A 225 6.17 -17.41 0.46
CA GLY A 225 7.42 -17.82 -0.17
C GLY A 225 7.62 -17.18 -1.55
N PRO A 226 8.89 -17.09 -2.02
CA PRO A 226 9.21 -16.43 -3.28
C PRO A 226 8.57 -17.09 -4.51
N GLU A 227 8.17 -18.34 -4.42
CA GLU A 227 7.45 -19.02 -5.50
C GLU A 227 6.09 -18.40 -5.85
N LEU A 228 5.53 -17.57 -4.96
CA LEU A 228 4.25 -16.91 -5.20
C LEU A 228 4.33 -15.79 -6.25
N ILE A 229 5.54 -15.26 -6.48
CA ILE A 229 5.79 -14.23 -7.50
C ILE A 229 6.37 -14.80 -8.80
N THR A 230 6.51 -16.12 -8.90
CA THR A 230 7.01 -16.76 -10.12
C THR A 230 5.95 -16.65 -11.22
N PRO A 231 6.30 -16.08 -12.39
CA PRO A 231 5.38 -16.00 -13.52
C PRO A 231 4.93 -17.37 -13.99
N ILE A 232 3.69 -17.44 -14.44
CA ILE A 232 3.12 -18.62 -15.11
C ILE A 232 2.68 -18.24 -16.53
N GLU A 233 2.61 -19.23 -17.42
CA GLU A 233 1.99 -19.04 -18.72
C GLU A 233 0.46 -19.08 -18.59
N ILE A 234 -0.21 -18.10 -19.19
CA ILE A 234 -1.68 -18.05 -19.31
C ILE A 234 -2.06 -17.81 -20.77
N GLN A 235 -3.23 -18.28 -21.16
CA GLN A 235 -3.81 -17.91 -22.45
C GLN A 235 -4.66 -16.64 -22.28
N GLU A 236 -4.40 -15.63 -23.10
CA GLU A 236 -5.35 -14.52 -23.22
C GLU A 236 -6.63 -15.03 -23.88
N GLN A 237 -7.78 -14.69 -23.28
CA GLN A 237 -9.06 -14.98 -23.95
C GLN A 237 -9.11 -14.18 -25.25
N GLN A 238 -9.13 -14.87 -26.38
CA GLN A 238 -9.42 -14.24 -27.66
C GLN A 238 -10.87 -13.76 -27.59
N THR A 239 -11.06 -12.45 -27.53
CA THR A 239 -12.37 -11.84 -27.73
C THR A 239 -12.79 -12.13 -29.17
N LEU A 240 -13.63 -13.14 -29.33
CA LEU A 240 -14.33 -13.38 -30.60
C LEU A 240 -15.31 -12.21 -30.80
N PHE A 241 -14.95 -11.27 -31.65
CA PHE A 241 -15.86 -10.29 -32.21
C PHE A 241 -16.63 -10.90 -33.37
#